data_5c75ff378e8f3a1fdb948b3f16c14cb8
#
_entry.id   5c75ff378e8f3a1fdb948b3f16c14cb8
#
_cell.length_a   1.000
_cell.length_b   1.000
_cell.length_c   1.000
_cell.angle_alpha   90.00
_cell.angle_beta   90.00
_cell.angle_gamma   90.00
#
_symmetry.space_group_name_H-M   'P 1'
#
loop_
_entity.id
_entity.type
_entity.pdbx_description
1 polymer ?
#
loop_
_entity_poly.entity_id
_entity_poly.type
_entity_poly.pdbx_seq_one_letter_code
_entity_poly.pdbx_strand_id
1 'polypeptide(L)'
;MNFEGKIALVTGASSGLGTRFAKILARAGAQVVLASRRVERLKELRAEIEADGGAAHVVALDVTDYGSIKAAIAHAETEAGPIDILVNNSGVASSQLLADVTPEEYAFVMDTNQRGAFFVAQEVARRMVARAKGDAQLQHRIINIASVAALRVIPQIGIYGMSKAAVVHMTKAMAVEWGRYGINVNAICPGYIGTELNADFLAGEAGQKLVTMLPRKRVGEPEFLDGLLLLLASEDSQFINGAIIAADDGMSVQ
;
A
#
# COMPACT_ATOMS: atom_id res chain seq x y z
N MET A 1 14.58 -13.61 -3.44
CA MET A 1 14.32 -12.42 -4.27
C MET A 1 15.37 -11.39 -3.87
N ASN A 2 16.05 -10.79 -4.84
CA ASN A 2 17.06 -9.75 -4.63
C ASN A 2 16.58 -8.45 -5.28
N PHE A 3 16.65 -7.34 -4.54
CA PHE A 3 16.25 -6.00 -5.00
C PHE A 3 17.42 -5.00 -5.01
N GLU A 4 18.66 -5.49 -5.07
CA GLU A 4 19.84 -4.62 -5.23
C GLU A 4 19.69 -3.71 -6.45
N GLY A 5 19.97 -2.42 -6.26
CA GLY A 5 19.84 -1.40 -7.29
C GLY A 5 18.38 -0.96 -7.58
N LYS A 6 17.37 -1.53 -6.91
CA LYS A 6 15.98 -1.10 -7.04
C LYS A 6 15.61 -0.07 -5.99
N ILE A 7 14.78 0.90 -6.36
CA ILE A 7 14.25 1.93 -5.48
C ILE A 7 12.77 1.69 -5.25
N ALA A 8 12.39 1.51 -3.98
CA ALA A 8 11.01 1.23 -3.57
C ALA A 8 10.42 2.39 -2.76
N LEU A 9 9.39 3.04 -3.27
CA LEU A 9 8.59 4.02 -2.53
C LEU A 9 7.47 3.33 -1.77
N VAL A 10 7.41 3.53 -0.45
CA VAL A 10 6.34 3.02 0.41
C VAL A 10 5.58 4.17 1.03
N THR A 11 4.30 4.33 0.68
CA THR A 11 3.43 5.34 1.29
C THR A 11 2.79 4.82 2.57
N GLY A 12 2.54 5.72 3.54
CA GLY A 12 2.04 5.32 4.85
C GLY A 12 3.05 4.49 5.65
N ALA A 13 4.35 4.69 5.41
CA ALA A 13 5.43 3.90 6.01
C ALA A 13 5.62 4.13 7.52
N SER A 14 4.94 5.10 8.12
CA SER A 14 5.13 5.49 9.53
C SER A 14 4.43 4.58 10.55
N SER A 15 3.70 3.54 10.14
CA SER A 15 3.04 2.56 11.04
C SER A 15 2.55 1.31 10.31
N GLY A 16 2.25 0.27 11.08
CA GLY A 16 1.55 -0.94 10.63
C GLY A 16 2.19 -1.62 9.43
N LEU A 17 1.38 -1.96 8.42
CA LEU A 17 1.85 -2.65 7.23
C LEU A 17 2.90 -1.86 6.45
N GLY A 18 2.79 -0.52 6.39
CA GLY A 18 3.76 0.31 5.69
C GLY A 18 5.16 0.21 6.28
N THR A 19 5.28 0.22 7.61
CA THR A 19 6.55 -0.01 8.32
C THR A 19 7.11 -1.40 8.00
N ARG A 20 6.26 -2.44 8.06
CA ARG A 20 6.67 -3.82 7.75
C ARG A 20 7.17 -3.94 6.31
N PHE A 21 6.41 -3.43 5.36
CA PHE A 21 6.75 -3.50 3.93
C PHE A 21 8.06 -2.77 3.61
N ALA A 22 8.31 -1.62 4.23
CA ALA A 22 9.57 -0.92 4.09
C ALA A 22 10.76 -1.76 4.60
N LYS A 23 10.63 -2.35 5.79
CA LYS A 23 11.68 -3.19 6.39
C LYS A 23 12.01 -4.43 5.54
N ILE A 24 10.99 -5.14 5.03
CA ILE A 24 11.26 -6.35 4.24
C ILE A 24 11.85 -6.05 2.87
N LEU A 25 11.45 -4.95 2.22
CA LEU A 25 12.05 -4.51 0.96
C LEU A 25 13.52 -4.10 1.16
N ALA A 26 13.80 -3.35 2.23
CA ALA A 26 15.17 -2.97 2.58
C ALA A 26 16.05 -4.20 2.88
N ARG A 27 15.55 -5.16 3.66
CA ARG A 27 16.27 -6.44 3.95
C ARG A 27 16.51 -7.26 2.69
N ALA A 28 15.66 -7.12 1.68
CA ALA A 28 15.81 -7.78 0.39
C ALA A 28 16.73 -7.02 -0.58
N GLY A 29 17.34 -5.90 -0.15
CA GLY A 29 18.35 -5.13 -0.89
C GLY A 29 17.84 -3.87 -1.59
N ALA A 30 16.55 -3.53 -1.50
CA ALA A 30 16.06 -2.29 -2.08
C ALA A 30 16.51 -1.06 -1.27
N GLN A 31 16.79 0.05 -1.95
CA GLN A 31 16.73 1.36 -1.30
C GLN A 31 15.27 1.74 -1.10
N VAL A 32 14.86 2.05 0.12
CA VAL A 32 13.46 2.37 0.41
C VAL A 32 13.26 3.87 0.64
N VAL A 33 12.26 4.44 -0.02
CA VAL A 33 11.77 5.80 0.25
C VAL A 33 10.56 5.68 1.15
N LEU A 34 10.70 6.14 2.37
CA LEU A 34 9.68 6.13 3.41
C LEU A 34 8.85 7.41 3.32
N ALA A 35 7.56 7.30 2.98
CA ALA A 35 6.72 8.46 2.75
C ALA A 35 5.49 8.49 3.66
N SER A 36 5.33 9.57 4.44
CA SER A 36 4.12 9.86 5.23
C SER A 36 4.14 11.30 5.77
N ARG A 37 3.05 11.74 6.43
CA ARG A 37 2.98 13.01 7.16
C ARG A 37 3.81 13.01 8.44
N ARG A 38 3.98 11.85 9.10
CA ARG A 38 4.64 11.71 10.41
C ARG A 38 6.15 11.52 10.24
N VAL A 39 6.83 12.60 9.87
CA VAL A 39 8.26 12.59 9.48
C VAL A 39 9.17 12.04 10.59
N GLU A 40 8.90 12.37 11.87
CA GLU A 40 9.74 11.88 12.96
C GLU A 40 9.72 10.35 13.09
N ARG A 41 8.54 9.72 12.96
CA ARG A 41 8.44 8.24 12.90
C ARG A 41 9.16 7.63 11.70
N LEU A 42 9.22 8.36 10.57
CA LEU A 42 9.99 7.90 9.41
C LEU A 42 11.50 7.97 9.68
N LYS A 43 11.97 8.96 10.41
CA LYS A 43 13.39 9.07 10.82
C LYS A 43 13.79 7.93 11.75
N GLU A 44 12.91 7.58 12.69
CA GLU A 44 13.10 6.42 13.58
C GLU A 44 13.19 5.12 12.75
N LEU A 45 12.22 4.90 11.84
CA LEU A 45 12.22 3.74 10.97
C LEU A 45 13.45 3.68 10.06
N ARG A 46 13.90 4.82 9.53
CA ARG A 46 15.14 4.90 8.76
C ARG A 46 16.33 4.42 9.60
N ALA A 47 16.47 4.92 10.82
CA ALA A 47 17.56 4.52 11.70
C ALA A 47 17.55 3.00 11.98
N GLU A 48 16.36 2.40 12.15
CA GLU A 48 16.23 0.95 12.34
C GLU A 48 16.66 0.18 11.07
N ILE A 49 16.25 0.65 9.88
CA ILE A 49 16.62 0.03 8.60
C ILE A 49 18.13 0.14 8.36
N GLU A 50 18.73 1.30 8.64
CA GLU A 50 20.18 1.53 8.50
C GLU A 50 20.98 0.69 9.50
N ALA A 51 20.49 0.52 10.72
CA ALA A 51 21.11 -0.37 11.73
C ALA A 51 21.07 -1.84 11.31
N ASP A 52 20.05 -2.26 10.55
CA ASP A 52 19.94 -3.60 9.95
C ASP A 52 20.77 -3.73 8.64
N GLY A 53 21.53 -2.70 8.24
CA GLY A 53 22.38 -2.70 7.03
C GLY A 53 21.65 -2.32 5.74
N GLY A 54 20.38 -1.89 5.80
CA GLY A 54 19.63 -1.40 4.66
C GLY A 54 19.87 0.08 4.36
N ALA A 55 19.24 0.59 3.30
CA ALA A 55 19.28 2.01 2.91
C ALA A 55 17.86 2.59 2.86
N ALA A 56 17.66 3.76 3.48
CA ALA A 56 16.35 4.40 3.50
C ALA A 56 16.44 5.93 3.41
N HIS A 57 15.46 6.53 2.70
CA HIS A 57 15.26 7.97 2.57
C HIS A 57 13.91 8.36 3.14
N VAL A 58 13.81 9.57 3.70
CA VAL A 58 12.58 10.06 4.34
C VAL A 58 11.99 11.18 3.51
N VAL A 59 10.70 11.07 3.19
CA VAL A 59 9.96 12.08 2.42
C VAL A 59 8.64 12.41 3.11
N ALA A 60 8.40 13.70 3.35
CA ALA A 60 7.10 14.17 3.83
C ALA A 60 6.07 14.06 2.69
N LEU A 61 4.95 13.38 2.96
CA LEU A 61 3.89 13.18 1.98
C LEU A 61 2.51 13.26 2.65
N ASP A 62 1.70 14.20 2.20
CA ASP A 62 0.25 14.17 2.41
C ASP A 62 -0.44 13.74 1.10
N VAL A 63 -1.04 12.55 1.10
CA VAL A 63 -1.70 12.00 -0.09
C VAL A 63 -3.01 12.71 -0.43
N THR A 64 -3.55 13.53 0.48
CA THR A 64 -4.76 14.33 0.24
C THR A 64 -4.46 15.64 -0.49
N ASP A 65 -3.21 16.07 -0.53
CA ASP A 65 -2.73 17.26 -1.23
C ASP A 65 -1.94 16.90 -2.49
N TYR A 66 -2.47 17.25 -3.66
CA TYR A 66 -1.81 16.98 -4.94
C TYR A 66 -0.47 17.72 -5.09
N GLY A 67 -0.34 18.92 -4.52
CA GLY A 67 0.93 19.66 -4.49
C GLY A 67 2.00 18.91 -3.70
N SER A 68 1.61 18.40 -2.52
CA SER A 68 2.46 17.54 -1.69
C SER A 68 2.89 16.26 -2.42
N ILE A 69 1.96 15.60 -3.14
CA ILE A 69 2.28 14.40 -3.92
C ILE A 69 3.37 14.69 -4.96
N LYS A 70 3.20 15.74 -5.75
CA LYS A 70 4.18 16.11 -6.79
C LYS A 70 5.55 16.44 -6.22
N ALA A 71 5.58 17.25 -5.15
CA ALA A 71 6.81 17.63 -4.48
C ALA A 71 7.51 16.42 -3.85
N ALA A 72 6.76 15.55 -3.18
CA ALA A 72 7.28 14.35 -2.53
C ALA A 72 7.91 13.38 -3.53
N ILE A 73 7.24 13.10 -4.65
CA ILE A 73 7.76 12.18 -5.68
C ILE A 73 9.00 12.78 -6.35
N ALA A 74 9.02 14.09 -6.64
CA ALA A 74 10.19 14.74 -7.19
C ALA A 74 11.38 14.69 -6.23
N HIS A 75 11.15 14.96 -4.93
CA HIS A 75 12.18 14.89 -3.91
C HIS A 75 12.70 13.45 -3.73
N ALA A 76 11.81 12.46 -3.71
CA ALA A 76 12.19 11.05 -3.62
C ALA A 76 13.18 10.64 -4.73
N GLU A 77 12.90 11.03 -5.99
CA GLU A 77 13.81 10.72 -7.11
C GLU A 77 15.10 11.53 -7.08
N THR A 78 15.10 12.71 -6.48
CA THR A 78 16.35 13.50 -6.29
C THR A 78 17.28 12.84 -5.26
N GLU A 79 16.70 12.32 -4.16
CA GLU A 79 17.46 11.74 -3.05
C GLU A 79 17.90 10.29 -3.29
N ALA A 80 17.01 9.48 -3.83
CA ALA A 80 17.22 8.04 -3.96
C ALA A 80 17.47 7.59 -5.40
N GLY A 81 17.01 8.34 -6.39
CA GLY A 81 17.00 7.97 -7.81
C GLY A 81 15.63 7.51 -8.28
N PRO A 82 15.55 7.00 -9.53
CA PRO A 82 14.28 6.68 -10.19
C PRO A 82 13.50 5.56 -9.46
N ILE A 83 12.23 5.78 -9.14
CA ILE A 83 11.39 4.80 -8.44
C ILE A 83 11.06 3.63 -9.36
N ASP A 84 11.41 2.41 -8.95
CA ASP A 84 11.11 1.15 -9.66
C ASP A 84 9.88 0.44 -9.12
N ILE A 85 9.64 0.56 -7.80
CA ILE A 85 8.58 -0.13 -7.09
C ILE A 85 7.78 0.90 -6.28
N LEU A 86 6.46 0.90 -6.43
CA LEU A 86 5.55 1.65 -5.56
C LEU A 86 4.72 0.68 -4.72
N VAL A 87 4.80 0.80 -3.40
CA VAL A 87 3.84 0.22 -2.46
C VAL A 87 2.89 1.32 -2.00
N ASN A 88 1.72 1.37 -2.59
CA ASN A 88 0.69 2.38 -2.37
C ASN A 88 -0.19 1.95 -1.20
N ASN A 89 0.26 2.23 0.02
CA ASN A 89 -0.29 1.68 1.25
C ASN A 89 -1.01 2.71 2.14
N SER A 90 -0.82 4.02 1.92
CA SER A 90 -1.52 5.05 2.73
C SER A 90 -3.02 4.80 2.78
N GLY A 91 -3.58 4.83 3.99
CA GLY A 91 -5.01 4.62 4.16
C GLY A 91 -5.47 4.92 5.58
N VAL A 92 -6.76 5.22 5.69
CA VAL A 92 -7.50 5.45 6.94
C VAL A 92 -8.77 4.62 6.93
N ALA A 93 -9.32 4.37 8.12
CA ALA A 93 -10.62 3.72 8.27
C ALA A 93 -11.53 4.58 9.14
N SER A 94 -12.82 4.49 8.90
CA SER A 94 -13.87 4.96 9.81
C SER A 94 -14.88 3.85 10.02
N SER A 95 -15.52 3.85 11.17
CA SER A 95 -16.53 2.85 11.53
C SER A 95 -17.83 3.57 11.92
N GLN A 96 -18.82 3.54 11.02
CA GLN A 96 -20.14 4.15 11.20
C GLN A 96 -21.21 3.43 10.41
N LEU A 97 -22.47 3.56 10.84
CA LEU A 97 -23.62 3.18 10.02
C LEU A 97 -23.68 4.12 8.80
N LEU A 98 -24.02 3.59 7.62
CA LEU A 98 -24.08 4.39 6.39
C LEU A 98 -25.04 5.58 6.48
N ALA A 99 -26.10 5.47 7.28
CA ALA A 99 -27.07 6.54 7.46
C ALA A 99 -26.51 7.72 8.29
N ASP A 100 -25.47 7.50 9.09
CA ASP A 100 -24.91 8.50 10.01
C ASP A 100 -23.61 9.12 9.49
N VAL A 101 -23.18 8.71 8.30
CA VAL A 101 -21.94 9.22 7.70
C VAL A 101 -22.08 10.67 7.31
N THR A 102 -21.16 11.51 7.78
CA THR A 102 -21.11 12.93 7.39
C THR A 102 -20.29 13.13 6.10
N PRO A 103 -20.52 14.26 5.39
CA PRO A 103 -19.70 14.62 4.24
C PRO A 103 -18.20 14.69 4.57
N GLU A 104 -17.83 15.16 5.77
CA GLU A 104 -16.44 15.31 6.22
C GLU A 104 -15.78 13.94 6.40
N GLU A 105 -16.50 12.99 6.98
CA GLU A 105 -15.98 11.61 7.13
C GLU A 105 -15.89 10.88 5.80
N TYR A 106 -16.87 11.07 4.93
CA TYR A 106 -16.81 10.57 3.57
C TYR A 106 -15.55 11.10 2.86
N ALA A 107 -15.33 12.42 2.90
CA ALA A 107 -14.14 13.06 2.31
C ALA A 107 -12.85 12.54 2.96
N PHE A 108 -12.78 12.44 4.29
CA PHE A 108 -11.61 11.93 5.00
C PHE A 108 -11.17 10.56 4.50
N VAL A 109 -12.11 9.62 4.32
CA VAL A 109 -11.81 8.27 3.85
C VAL A 109 -11.53 8.25 2.35
N MET A 110 -12.38 8.89 1.54
CA MET A 110 -12.26 8.83 0.08
C MET A 110 -11.05 9.60 -0.44
N ASP A 111 -10.77 10.78 0.11
CA ASP A 111 -9.63 11.60 -0.30
C ASP A 111 -8.30 10.91 0.04
N THR A 112 -8.22 10.21 1.18
CA THR A 112 -7.01 9.47 1.54
C THR A 112 -6.89 8.18 0.74
N ASN A 113 -7.91 7.30 0.80
CA ASN A 113 -7.80 5.92 0.34
C ASN A 113 -7.92 5.76 -1.17
N GLN A 114 -8.75 6.60 -1.81
CA GLN A 114 -9.05 6.48 -3.24
C GLN A 114 -8.38 7.59 -4.04
N ARG A 115 -8.70 8.85 -3.78
CA ARG A 115 -8.16 9.99 -4.51
C ARG A 115 -6.64 10.10 -4.35
N GLY A 116 -6.14 10.01 -3.11
CA GLY A 116 -4.72 10.07 -2.81
C GLY A 116 -3.96 8.90 -3.44
N ALA A 117 -4.46 7.67 -3.28
CA ALA A 117 -3.86 6.49 -3.88
C ALA A 117 -3.78 6.59 -5.41
N PHE A 118 -4.85 7.11 -6.06
CA PHE A 118 -4.86 7.33 -7.51
C PHE A 118 -3.77 8.31 -7.94
N PHE A 119 -3.68 9.48 -7.33
CA PHE A 119 -2.74 10.52 -7.76
C PHE A 119 -1.29 10.18 -7.43
N VAL A 120 -1.02 9.47 -6.33
CA VAL A 120 0.32 8.93 -6.05
C VAL A 120 0.73 7.94 -7.15
N ALA A 121 -0.13 6.95 -7.46
CA ALA A 121 0.16 5.98 -8.51
C ALA A 121 0.34 6.67 -9.87
N GLN A 122 -0.50 7.66 -10.21
CA GLN A 122 -0.41 8.39 -11.48
C GLN A 122 0.91 9.18 -11.58
N GLU A 123 1.32 9.88 -10.53
CA GLU A 123 2.54 10.70 -10.57
C GLU A 123 3.79 9.81 -10.70
N VAL A 124 3.84 8.68 -9.99
CA VAL A 124 4.91 7.69 -10.14
C VAL A 124 4.89 7.06 -11.54
N ALA A 125 3.71 6.63 -12.01
CA ALA A 125 3.58 6.00 -13.34
C ALA A 125 3.97 6.96 -14.49
N ARG A 126 3.69 8.26 -14.39
CA ARG A 126 4.15 9.23 -15.40
C ARG A 126 5.66 9.20 -15.58
N ARG A 127 6.42 9.07 -14.49
CA ARG A 127 7.88 9.01 -14.50
C ARG A 127 8.37 7.65 -15.03
N MET A 128 7.73 6.55 -14.60
CA MET A 128 7.99 5.22 -15.13
C MET A 128 7.76 5.17 -16.65
N VAL A 129 6.64 5.68 -17.14
CA VAL A 129 6.31 5.79 -18.58
C VAL A 129 7.34 6.62 -19.34
N ALA A 130 7.79 7.73 -18.77
CA ALA A 130 8.80 8.57 -19.41
C ALA A 130 10.13 7.82 -19.60
N ARG A 131 10.53 7.02 -18.60
CA ARG A 131 11.73 6.16 -18.68
C ARG A 131 11.56 5.02 -19.68
N ALA A 132 10.41 4.33 -19.65
CA ALA A 132 10.13 3.20 -20.55
C ALA A 132 10.12 3.59 -22.04
N LYS A 133 9.87 4.85 -22.39
CA LYS A 133 10.02 5.34 -23.76
C LYS A 133 11.46 5.38 -24.24
N GLY A 134 12.42 5.47 -23.32
CA GLY A 134 13.85 5.43 -23.61
C GLY A 134 14.43 4.01 -23.55
N ASP A 135 13.79 3.11 -22.82
CA ASP A 135 14.24 1.72 -22.64
C ASP A 135 13.04 0.79 -22.41
N ALA A 136 12.67 0.06 -23.45
CA ALA A 136 11.55 -0.90 -23.43
C ALA A 136 11.80 -2.15 -22.56
N GLN A 137 13.03 -2.36 -22.06
CA GLN A 137 13.36 -3.48 -21.17
C GLN A 137 13.08 -3.17 -19.70
N LEU A 138 12.82 -1.90 -19.36
CA LEU A 138 12.51 -1.52 -17.99
C LEU A 138 11.22 -2.17 -17.51
N GLN A 139 11.25 -2.69 -16.29
CA GLN A 139 10.14 -3.34 -15.63
C GLN A 139 9.87 -2.66 -14.30
N HIS A 140 8.64 -2.20 -14.11
CA HIS A 140 8.21 -1.48 -12.91
C HIS A 140 7.05 -2.18 -12.21
N ARG A 141 6.91 -1.95 -10.93
CA ARG A 141 5.87 -2.58 -10.08
C ARG A 141 5.10 -1.53 -9.28
N ILE A 142 3.79 -1.60 -9.35
CA ILE A 142 2.89 -0.84 -8.47
C ILE A 142 2.01 -1.83 -7.72
N ILE A 143 2.09 -1.80 -6.40
CA ILE A 143 1.35 -2.68 -5.51
C ILE A 143 0.42 -1.81 -4.68
N ASN A 144 -0.88 -1.89 -4.95
CA ASN A 144 -1.90 -1.19 -4.19
C ASN A 144 -2.36 -2.04 -3.00
N ILE A 145 -2.38 -1.48 -1.80
CA ILE A 145 -2.90 -2.16 -0.63
C ILE A 145 -4.39 -1.82 -0.49
N ALA A 146 -5.21 -2.78 -0.92
CA ALA A 146 -6.65 -2.71 -0.81
C ALA A 146 -7.13 -3.28 0.55
N SER A 147 -8.14 -4.14 0.57
CA SER A 147 -8.65 -4.82 1.76
C SER A 147 -9.63 -5.91 1.35
N VAL A 148 -9.82 -6.91 2.20
CA VAL A 148 -10.94 -7.86 2.09
C VAL A 148 -12.31 -7.14 2.07
N ALA A 149 -12.41 -5.95 2.69
CA ALA A 149 -13.61 -5.11 2.63
C ALA A 149 -13.94 -4.58 1.22
N ALA A 150 -13.01 -4.68 0.27
CA ALA A 150 -13.27 -4.44 -1.15
C ALA A 150 -13.96 -5.62 -1.85
N LEU A 151 -13.86 -6.82 -1.28
CA LEU A 151 -14.32 -8.08 -1.87
C LEU A 151 -15.63 -8.57 -1.25
N ARG A 152 -15.89 -8.18 0.01
CA ARG A 152 -17.13 -8.48 0.73
C ARG A 152 -17.59 -7.31 1.57
N VAL A 153 -18.89 -7.24 1.79
CA VAL A 153 -19.47 -6.20 2.65
C VAL A 153 -19.22 -6.56 4.12
N ILE A 154 -18.69 -5.58 4.86
CA ILE A 154 -18.53 -5.66 6.31
C ILE A 154 -19.37 -4.51 6.91
N PRO A 155 -20.34 -4.80 7.79
CA PRO A 155 -21.16 -3.77 8.43
C PRO A 155 -20.32 -2.71 9.14
N GLN A 156 -20.81 -1.48 9.17
CA GLN A 156 -20.22 -0.30 9.83
C GLN A 156 -18.92 0.26 9.18
N ILE A 157 -18.31 -0.43 8.23
CA ILE A 157 -17.15 0.10 7.49
C ILE A 157 -17.46 0.28 5.99
N GLY A 158 -18.72 0.65 5.69
CA GLY A 158 -19.19 0.74 4.29
C GLY A 158 -18.38 1.68 3.41
N ILE A 159 -18.08 2.92 3.89
CA ILE A 159 -17.28 3.88 3.11
C ILE A 159 -15.85 3.38 2.90
N TYR A 160 -15.24 2.81 3.94
CA TYR A 160 -13.94 2.19 3.82
C TYR A 160 -13.96 1.08 2.74
N GLY A 161 -14.96 0.19 2.80
CA GLY A 161 -15.15 -0.84 1.78
C GLY A 161 -15.29 -0.27 0.37
N MET A 162 -16.12 0.77 0.20
CA MET A 162 -16.27 1.49 -1.08
C MET A 162 -14.94 2.06 -1.57
N SER A 163 -14.17 2.72 -0.70
CA SER A 163 -12.86 3.27 -1.06
C SER A 163 -11.87 2.18 -1.52
N LYS A 164 -11.87 1.03 -0.84
CA LYS A 164 -11.00 -0.11 -1.20
C LYS A 164 -11.49 -0.86 -2.43
N ALA A 165 -12.81 -0.91 -2.70
CA ALA A 165 -13.36 -1.41 -3.96
C ALA A 165 -12.95 -0.51 -5.14
N ALA A 166 -12.92 0.80 -4.95
CA ALA A 166 -12.39 1.72 -5.95
C ALA A 166 -10.90 1.47 -6.22
N VAL A 167 -10.08 1.19 -5.19
CA VAL A 167 -8.67 0.80 -5.34
C VAL A 167 -8.52 -0.50 -6.15
N VAL A 168 -9.39 -1.48 -5.93
CA VAL A 168 -9.41 -2.73 -6.71
C VAL A 168 -9.71 -2.43 -8.17
N HIS A 169 -10.71 -1.61 -8.47
CA HIS A 169 -11.07 -1.29 -9.85
C HIS A 169 -9.99 -0.46 -10.55
N MET A 170 -9.44 0.57 -9.87
CA MET A 170 -8.37 1.37 -10.45
C MET A 170 -7.10 0.55 -10.72
N THR A 171 -6.81 -0.46 -9.90
CA THR A 171 -5.70 -1.40 -10.15
C THR A 171 -5.83 -2.07 -11.51
N LYS A 172 -7.03 -2.57 -11.84
CA LYS A 172 -7.30 -3.21 -13.14
C LYS A 172 -7.17 -2.23 -14.30
N ALA A 173 -7.73 -1.02 -14.16
CA ALA A 173 -7.65 0.02 -15.18
C ALA A 173 -6.18 0.42 -15.44
N MET A 174 -5.41 0.68 -14.38
CA MET A 174 -3.99 1.01 -14.46
C MET A 174 -3.16 -0.11 -15.10
N ALA A 175 -3.45 -1.37 -14.76
CA ALA A 175 -2.76 -2.53 -15.34
C ALA A 175 -2.95 -2.61 -16.86
N VAL A 176 -4.18 -2.35 -17.35
CA VAL A 176 -4.49 -2.34 -18.79
C VAL A 176 -3.81 -1.18 -19.50
N GLU A 177 -3.90 0.03 -18.94
CA GLU A 177 -3.37 1.23 -19.61
C GLU A 177 -1.85 1.32 -19.59
N TRP A 178 -1.21 0.88 -18.49
CA TRP A 178 0.23 1.05 -18.28
C TRP A 178 1.06 -0.19 -18.59
N GLY A 179 0.42 -1.36 -18.76
CA GLY A 179 1.11 -2.62 -19.07
C GLY A 179 2.02 -2.54 -20.30
N ARG A 180 1.62 -1.81 -21.35
CA ARG A 180 2.43 -1.57 -22.56
C ARG A 180 3.75 -0.83 -22.31
N TYR A 181 3.93 -0.25 -21.12
CA TYR A 181 5.15 0.44 -20.68
C TYR A 181 5.97 -0.37 -19.68
N GLY A 182 5.71 -1.68 -19.57
CA GLY A 182 6.41 -2.54 -18.61
C GLY A 182 6.02 -2.30 -17.15
N ILE A 183 4.87 -1.68 -16.88
CA ILE A 183 4.38 -1.41 -15.53
C ILE A 183 3.33 -2.44 -15.15
N ASN A 184 3.65 -3.34 -14.21
CA ASN A 184 2.67 -4.24 -13.63
C ASN A 184 2.01 -3.59 -12.42
N VAL A 185 0.68 -3.58 -12.40
CA VAL A 185 -0.12 -3.00 -11.32
C VAL A 185 -0.99 -4.10 -10.70
N ASN A 186 -0.77 -4.41 -9.44
CA ASN A 186 -1.50 -5.45 -8.72
C ASN A 186 -2.02 -4.94 -7.38
N ALA A 187 -3.00 -5.61 -6.80
CA ALA A 187 -3.51 -5.28 -5.47
C ALA A 187 -3.44 -6.47 -4.52
N ILE A 188 -3.04 -6.20 -3.28
CA ILE A 188 -3.19 -7.10 -2.15
C ILE A 188 -4.45 -6.68 -1.40
N CYS A 189 -5.32 -7.64 -1.07
CA CYS A 189 -6.51 -7.45 -0.24
C CYS A 189 -6.30 -8.21 1.08
N PRO A 190 -5.67 -7.58 2.10
CA PRO A 190 -5.49 -8.21 3.40
C PRO A 190 -6.83 -8.45 4.10
N GLY A 191 -6.91 -9.55 4.86
CA GLY A 191 -7.93 -9.76 5.87
C GLY A 191 -7.67 -8.90 7.13
N TYR A 192 -8.10 -9.38 8.29
CA TYR A 192 -7.77 -8.76 9.55
C TYR A 192 -6.31 -9.09 9.92
N ILE A 193 -5.45 -8.06 9.82
CA ILE A 193 -4.05 -8.11 10.24
C ILE A 193 -3.88 -7.19 11.45
N GLY A 194 -3.22 -7.67 12.50
CA GLY A 194 -2.96 -6.88 13.71
C GLY A 194 -2.02 -5.72 13.40
N THR A 195 -2.49 -4.50 13.58
CA THR A 195 -1.72 -3.27 13.37
C THR A 195 -2.15 -2.21 14.38
N GLU A 196 -1.39 -1.12 14.52
CA GLU A 196 -1.80 0.02 15.35
C GLU A 196 -3.19 0.56 14.98
N LEU A 197 -3.59 0.44 13.71
CA LEU A 197 -4.88 0.97 13.21
C LEU A 197 -6.09 0.29 13.85
N ASN A 198 -5.98 -0.98 14.23
CA ASN A 198 -7.09 -1.78 14.72
C ASN A 198 -6.83 -2.44 16.07
N ALA A 199 -5.73 -2.11 16.75
CA ALA A 199 -5.33 -2.73 18.01
C ALA A 199 -6.39 -2.56 19.10
N ASP A 200 -6.89 -1.34 19.29
CA ASP A 200 -7.91 -1.04 20.31
C ASP A 200 -9.23 -1.77 20.02
N PHE A 201 -9.65 -1.81 18.74
CA PHE A 201 -10.84 -2.55 18.34
C PHE A 201 -10.68 -4.06 18.62
N LEU A 202 -9.53 -4.64 18.23
CA LEU A 202 -9.28 -6.08 18.41
C LEU A 202 -9.16 -6.47 19.89
N ALA A 203 -8.70 -5.58 20.75
CA ALA A 203 -8.63 -5.80 22.20
C ALA A 203 -10.01 -5.75 22.87
N GLY A 204 -10.99 -5.05 22.29
CA GLY A 204 -12.34 -4.91 22.81
C GLY A 204 -13.23 -6.13 22.56
N GLU A 205 -14.39 -6.18 23.26
CA GLU A 205 -15.35 -7.28 23.17
C GLU A 205 -15.83 -7.55 21.72
N ALA A 206 -16.11 -6.48 20.96
CA ALA A 206 -16.54 -6.59 19.57
C ALA A 206 -15.45 -7.22 18.67
N GLY A 207 -14.20 -6.86 18.89
CA GLY A 207 -13.05 -7.42 18.19
C GLY A 207 -12.84 -8.90 18.53
N GLN A 208 -12.93 -9.26 19.81
CA GLN A 208 -12.84 -10.65 20.25
C GLN A 208 -13.97 -11.50 19.65
N LYS A 209 -15.20 -10.97 19.61
CA LYS A 209 -16.32 -11.63 18.94
C LYS A 209 -16.05 -11.81 17.44
N LEU A 210 -15.52 -10.79 16.77
CA LEU A 210 -15.12 -10.87 15.37
C LEU A 210 -14.13 -12.02 15.15
N VAL A 211 -13.10 -12.13 16.00
CA VAL A 211 -12.09 -13.19 15.87
C VAL A 211 -12.72 -14.58 15.90
N THR A 212 -13.75 -14.79 16.73
CA THR A 212 -14.45 -16.11 16.77
C THR A 212 -15.20 -16.43 15.47
N MET A 213 -15.53 -15.42 14.68
CA MET A 213 -16.24 -15.59 13.40
C MET A 213 -15.30 -15.76 12.20
N LEU A 214 -14.00 -15.50 12.37
CA LEU A 214 -13.02 -15.71 11.31
C LEU A 214 -12.82 -17.20 11.02
N PRO A 215 -12.52 -17.60 9.77
CA PRO A 215 -12.41 -19.02 9.37
C PRO A 215 -11.48 -19.82 10.26
N ARG A 216 -10.33 -19.27 10.64
CA ARG A 216 -9.36 -19.91 11.53
C ARG A 216 -9.31 -19.32 12.94
N LYS A 217 -10.30 -18.48 13.30
CA LYS A 217 -10.43 -17.84 14.62
C LYS A 217 -9.16 -17.12 15.08
N ARG A 218 -8.49 -16.48 14.14
CA ARG A 218 -7.25 -15.72 14.41
C ARG A 218 -7.18 -14.46 13.57
N VAL A 219 -6.45 -13.48 14.08
CA VAL A 219 -5.98 -12.30 13.33
C VAL A 219 -4.64 -12.65 12.70
N GLY A 220 -4.39 -12.20 11.49
CA GLY A 220 -3.11 -12.37 10.82
C GLY A 220 -2.05 -11.43 11.41
N GLU A 221 -0.80 -11.76 11.20
CA GLU A 221 0.36 -10.93 11.52
C GLU A 221 0.86 -10.23 10.26
N PRO A 222 1.44 -9.01 10.34
CA PRO A 222 1.99 -8.30 9.18
C PRO A 222 2.94 -9.15 8.34
N GLU A 223 3.70 -10.05 8.99
CA GLU A 223 4.66 -10.99 8.41
C GLU A 223 4.03 -11.95 7.39
N PHE A 224 2.74 -12.27 7.53
CA PHE A 224 2.05 -13.18 6.63
C PHE A 224 1.88 -12.62 5.21
N LEU A 225 2.09 -11.29 5.05
CA LEU A 225 2.03 -10.62 3.76
C LEU A 225 3.40 -10.49 3.07
N ASP A 226 4.51 -10.79 3.77
CA ASP A 226 5.87 -10.58 3.28
C ASP A 226 6.14 -11.28 1.95
N GLY A 227 5.87 -12.59 1.91
CA GLY A 227 6.12 -13.39 0.71
C GLY A 227 5.32 -12.92 -0.50
N LEU A 228 4.08 -12.51 -0.28
CA LEU A 228 3.23 -12.00 -1.36
C LEU A 228 3.72 -10.63 -1.85
N LEU A 229 4.07 -9.72 -0.94
CA LEU A 229 4.60 -8.41 -1.33
C LEU A 229 5.90 -8.55 -2.11
N LEU A 230 6.84 -9.35 -1.60
CA LEU A 230 8.13 -9.58 -2.27
C LEU A 230 7.93 -10.21 -3.65
N LEU A 231 7.03 -11.19 -3.80
CA LEU A 231 6.70 -11.75 -5.10
C LEU A 231 6.22 -10.67 -6.07
N LEU A 232 5.21 -9.88 -5.68
CA LEU A 232 4.63 -8.85 -6.56
C LEU A 232 5.61 -7.72 -6.88
N ALA A 233 6.57 -7.44 -6.00
CA ALA A 233 7.64 -6.47 -6.21
C ALA A 233 8.76 -6.99 -7.11
N SER A 234 8.93 -8.30 -7.25
CA SER A 234 10.07 -8.94 -7.93
C SER A 234 9.85 -9.10 -9.44
N GLU A 235 10.91 -9.54 -10.10
CA GLU A 235 10.88 -9.93 -11.52
C GLU A 235 10.12 -11.24 -11.75
N ASP A 236 9.98 -12.10 -10.73
CA ASP A 236 9.22 -13.35 -10.81
C ASP A 236 7.72 -13.10 -11.08
N SER A 237 7.24 -11.88 -10.87
CA SER A 237 5.84 -11.48 -11.14
C SER A 237 5.61 -10.86 -12.53
N GLN A 238 6.51 -11.04 -13.49
CA GLN A 238 6.40 -10.41 -14.83
C GLN A 238 5.06 -10.68 -15.52
N PHE A 239 4.47 -11.86 -15.33
CA PHE A 239 3.19 -12.25 -15.94
C PHE A 239 1.99 -12.01 -15.02
N ILE A 240 2.19 -11.38 -13.83
CA ILE A 240 1.13 -11.02 -12.89
C ILE A 240 0.84 -9.54 -13.06
N ASN A 241 -0.26 -9.20 -13.75
CA ASN A 241 -0.68 -7.82 -13.98
C ASN A 241 -2.20 -7.70 -13.90
N GLY A 242 -2.70 -6.74 -13.13
CA GLY A 242 -4.13 -6.55 -12.85
C GLY A 242 -4.70 -7.55 -11.83
N ALA A 243 -3.86 -8.32 -11.16
CA ALA A 243 -4.29 -9.30 -10.16
C ALA A 243 -4.80 -8.61 -8.89
N ILE A 244 -5.89 -9.18 -8.35
CA ILE A 244 -6.49 -8.78 -7.07
C ILE A 244 -6.38 -9.99 -6.15
N ILE A 245 -5.45 -9.97 -5.22
CA ILE A 245 -5.08 -11.14 -4.44
C ILE A 245 -5.58 -10.99 -3.01
N ALA A 246 -6.54 -11.83 -2.62
CA ALA A 246 -6.99 -11.95 -1.24
C ALA A 246 -5.90 -12.66 -0.40
N ALA A 247 -5.46 -11.99 0.66
CA ALA A 247 -4.55 -12.54 1.67
C ALA A 247 -5.25 -12.42 3.04
N ASP A 248 -6.29 -13.23 3.24
CA ASP A 248 -7.33 -13.01 4.23
C ASP A 248 -7.71 -14.28 5.03
N ASP A 249 -6.90 -15.32 4.93
CA ASP A 249 -7.10 -16.61 5.60
C ASP A 249 -8.47 -17.28 5.28
N GLY A 250 -9.01 -16.98 4.07
CA GLY A 250 -10.30 -17.52 3.58
C GLY A 250 -11.52 -16.67 3.94
N MET A 251 -11.34 -15.50 4.50
CA MET A 251 -12.46 -14.64 4.95
C MET A 251 -13.37 -14.17 3.82
N SER A 252 -12.85 -13.92 2.61
CA SER A 252 -13.65 -13.45 1.47
C SER A 252 -14.53 -14.51 0.83
N VAL A 253 -14.29 -15.79 1.10
CA VAL A 253 -15.01 -16.94 0.51
C VAL A 253 -15.89 -17.68 1.53
N GLN A 254 -16.05 -17.12 2.73
CA GLN A 254 -16.89 -17.66 3.80
C GLN A 254 -18.33 -17.14 3.72
#